data_e37ba1494c35dacc77ea3ce0c57f2748
#
_entry.id   e37ba1494c35dacc77ea3ce0c57f2748
#
_cell.length_a   1.000
_cell.length_b   1.000
_cell.length_c   1.000
_cell.angle_alpha   90.00
_cell.angle_beta   90.00
_cell.angle_gamma   90.00
#
_symmetry.space_group_name_H-M   'P 1'
#
loop_
_entity.id
_entity.type
_entity.pdbx_description
1 polymer ?
#
loop_
_entity_poly.entity_id
_entity_poly.type
_entity_poly.pdbx_seq_one_letter_code
_entity_poly.pdbx_strand_id
1 'polypeptide(L)'
;MKKLLTVMVFSVGLFANAQTGNLFKPVKEVALRTPSVPIVVSDPHFSIWSPYDKLMEGSTEHWTTAKKPLVGALRVDGKVYRFLGKDQVALIPIAPMTNVERWEAAYTNSQPANGWQEFQFDDSSWKKGKAAFGSRDMPRVRTEWKGDNTDIYIRRTFEINDLDLTENIFLIYSHDDVFELYLNGERLVATDLV
;
A
#
# COMPACT_ATOMS: atom_id res chain seq x y z
N MET A 1 3.92 57.13 -75.08
CA MET A 1 3.79 55.66 -75.02
C MET A 1 4.55 55.17 -73.76
N LYS A 2 3.85 54.83 -72.71
CA LYS A 2 4.45 54.35 -71.49
C LYS A 2 4.49 52.81 -71.57
N LYS A 3 5.70 52.24 -71.56
CA LYS A 3 5.88 50.78 -71.50
C LYS A 3 5.76 50.34 -70.07
N LEU A 4 4.78 49.47 -69.78
CA LEU A 4 4.58 48.83 -68.48
C LEU A 4 5.48 47.63 -68.45
N LEU A 5 6.45 47.61 -67.49
CA LEU A 5 7.34 46.47 -67.27
C LEU A 5 6.70 45.59 -66.20
N THR A 6 6.17 44.44 -66.61
CA THR A 6 5.64 43.48 -65.69
C THR A 6 6.79 42.61 -65.13
N VAL A 7 7.10 42.82 -63.87
CA VAL A 7 8.08 41.95 -63.14
C VAL A 7 7.34 40.73 -62.56
N MET A 8 7.61 39.59 -63.14
CA MET A 8 7.09 38.29 -62.63
C MET A 8 8.01 37.80 -61.54
N VAL A 9 7.56 37.88 -60.27
CA VAL A 9 8.28 37.34 -59.14
C VAL A 9 7.96 35.85 -59.05
N PHE A 10 8.92 34.99 -59.41
CA PHE A 10 8.87 33.56 -59.12
C PHE A 10 9.22 33.33 -57.66
N SER A 11 8.21 33.07 -56.83
CA SER A 11 8.44 32.54 -55.47
C SER A 11 8.76 31.06 -55.58
N VAL A 12 10.04 30.71 -55.45
CA VAL A 12 10.47 29.31 -55.27
C VAL A 12 10.11 28.90 -53.83
N GLY A 13 9.02 28.19 -53.67
CA GLY A 13 8.67 27.56 -52.41
C GLY A 13 9.66 26.43 -52.11
N LEU A 14 10.56 26.64 -51.19
CA LEU A 14 11.36 25.59 -50.58
C LEU A 14 10.43 24.69 -49.75
N PHE A 15 9.92 23.65 -50.35
CA PHE A 15 9.33 22.54 -49.58
C PHE A 15 10.43 21.83 -48.84
N ALA A 16 10.63 22.18 -47.58
CA ALA A 16 11.40 21.33 -46.65
C ALA A 16 10.61 20.04 -46.45
N ASN A 17 10.96 19.02 -47.22
CA ASN A 17 10.53 17.65 -46.87
C ASN A 17 11.18 17.27 -45.53
N ALA A 18 10.48 17.51 -44.44
CA ALA A 18 10.81 16.92 -43.17
C ALA A 18 10.68 15.42 -43.34
N GLN A 19 11.80 14.74 -43.49
CA GLN A 19 11.86 13.27 -43.45
C GLN A 19 11.52 12.79 -42.04
N THR A 20 10.26 12.83 -41.66
CA THR A 20 9.78 12.33 -40.40
C THR A 20 9.66 10.79 -40.36
N GLY A 21 9.79 10.14 -41.51
CA GLY A 21 9.48 8.71 -41.63
C GLY A 21 10.55 7.73 -41.13
N ASN A 22 11.80 8.16 -41.01
CA ASN A 22 12.89 7.22 -40.70
C ASN A 22 13.54 7.41 -39.31
N LEU A 23 13.33 8.54 -38.66
CA LEU A 23 13.91 8.83 -37.35
C LEU A 23 13.40 7.90 -36.24
N PHE A 24 12.22 7.33 -36.40
CA PHE A 24 11.59 6.46 -35.41
C PHE A 24 11.45 5.01 -35.86
N LYS A 25 12.03 4.65 -37.00
CA LYS A 25 12.09 3.24 -37.40
C LYS A 25 13.27 2.59 -36.67
N PRO A 26 13.05 1.51 -35.93
CA PRO A 26 14.14 0.80 -35.29
C PRO A 26 15.09 0.29 -36.35
N VAL A 27 16.41 0.47 -36.16
CA VAL A 27 17.48 -0.02 -37.07
C VAL A 27 17.49 -1.55 -37.10
N LYS A 28 16.97 -2.17 -36.02
CA LYS A 28 16.80 -3.61 -35.89
C LYS A 28 15.61 -3.89 -35.03
N GLU A 29 14.73 -4.77 -35.45
CA GLU A 29 13.68 -5.30 -34.56
C GLU A 29 14.36 -6.19 -33.50
N VAL A 30 14.40 -5.69 -32.29
CA VAL A 30 14.79 -6.45 -31.10
C VAL A 30 13.62 -6.44 -30.15
N ALA A 31 13.22 -7.61 -29.70
CA ALA A 31 12.22 -7.75 -28.63
C ALA A 31 12.86 -7.38 -27.28
N LEU A 32 13.27 -6.11 -27.16
CA LEU A 32 13.80 -5.56 -25.92
C LEU A 32 12.63 -5.16 -25.01
N ARG A 33 12.56 -5.85 -23.89
CA ARG A 33 11.70 -5.46 -22.80
C ARG A 33 12.53 -4.74 -21.73
N THR A 34 12.05 -3.58 -21.29
CA THR A 34 12.63 -2.93 -20.11
C THR A 34 12.36 -3.79 -18.89
N PRO A 35 13.31 -3.95 -17.96
CA PRO A 35 13.12 -4.74 -16.73
C PRO A 35 11.94 -4.22 -15.89
N SER A 36 11.72 -2.92 -15.91
CA SER A 36 10.64 -2.25 -15.21
C SER A 36 10.28 -0.93 -15.90
N VAL A 37 9.02 -0.51 -15.76
CA VAL A 37 8.50 0.73 -16.35
C VAL A 37 8.09 1.68 -15.23
N PRO A 38 8.54 2.94 -15.23
CA PRO A 38 8.11 3.93 -14.25
C PRO A 38 6.63 4.27 -14.45
N ILE A 39 5.87 4.25 -13.36
CA ILE A 39 4.45 4.65 -13.34
C ILE A 39 4.32 6.05 -12.75
N VAL A 40 4.90 6.28 -11.58
CA VAL A 40 4.95 7.58 -10.93
C VAL A 40 6.34 7.75 -10.34
N VAL A 41 7.02 8.81 -10.72
CA VAL A 41 8.35 9.15 -10.19
C VAL A 41 8.36 10.65 -9.86
N SER A 42 8.48 10.98 -8.60
CA SER A 42 8.63 12.35 -8.11
C SER A 42 10.07 12.62 -7.65
N ASP A 43 10.61 11.72 -6.87
CA ASP A 43 11.98 11.75 -6.36
C ASP A 43 12.44 10.31 -6.06
N PRO A 44 13.71 10.08 -5.67
CA PRO A 44 14.22 8.74 -5.40
C PRO A 44 13.47 7.97 -4.30
N HIS A 45 12.84 8.67 -3.35
CA HIS A 45 12.08 8.04 -2.26
C HIS A 45 10.62 7.79 -2.64
N PHE A 46 10.08 8.59 -3.56
CA PHE A 46 8.74 8.41 -4.10
C PHE A 46 8.81 8.03 -5.57
N SER A 47 8.99 6.75 -5.82
CA SER A 47 9.19 6.18 -7.14
C SER A 47 8.49 4.82 -7.24
N ILE A 48 7.49 4.75 -8.12
CA ILE A 48 6.62 3.58 -8.30
C ILE A 48 6.80 3.06 -9.72
N TRP A 49 7.12 1.79 -9.84
CA TRP A 49 7.44 1.09 -11.07
C TRP A 49 6.59 -0.16 -11.26
N SER A 50 6.40 -0.58 -12.50
CA SER A 50 5.80 -1.87 -12.84
C SER A 50 6.85 -2.78 -13.47
N PRO A 51 7.17 -3.94 -12.87
CA PRO A 51 8.06 -4.93 -13.44
C PRO A 51 7.35 -5.90 -14.41
N TYR A 52 6.11 -5.61 -14.78
CA TYR A 52 5.24 -6.49 -15.58
C TYR A 52 5.01 -5.94 -16.98
N ASP A 53 4.66 -6.83 -17.92
CA ASP A 53 4.32 -6.46 -19.29
C ASP A 53 2.97 -5.78 -19.38
N LYS A 54 2.03 -6.16 -18.52
CA LYS A 54 0.73 -5.52 -18.42
C LYS A 54 0.54 -4.93 -17.03
N LEU A 55 -0.12 -3.80 -16.97
CA LEU A 55 -0.34 -3.04 -15.73
C LEU A 55 -1.13 -3.82 -14.66
N MET A 56 -1.86 -4.87 -15.03
CA MET A 56 -2.69 -5.68 -14.12
C MET A 56 -2.06 -7.01 -13.69
N GLU A 57 -0.86 -7.33 -14.15
CA GLU A 57 -0.24 -8.64 -13.88
C GLU A 57 0.29 -8.78 -12.45
N GLY A 58 0.62 -7.67 -11.80
CA GLY A 58 1.15 -7.73 -10.44
C GLY A 58 1.12 -6.40 -9.71
N SER A 59 1.65 -6.42 -8.50
CA SER A 59 1.81 -5.22 -7.67
C SER A 59 2.96 -4.36 -8.16
N THR A 60 2.75 -3.05 -8.15
CA THR A 60 3.83 -2.09 -8.37
C THR A 60 4.87 -2.13 -7.25
N GLU A 61 6.05 -1.66 -7.57
CA GLU A 61 7.22 -1.71 -6.70
C GLU A 61 7.93 -0.35 -6.67
N HIS A 62 8.70 -0.11 -5.63
CA HIS A 62 9.72 0.93 -5.64
C HIS A 62 10.90 0.47 -6.52
N TRP A 63 11.73 1.40 -7.02
CA TRP A 63 12.91 1.04 -7.83
C TRP A 63 13.90 0.11 -7.09
N THR A 64 13.86 0.07 -5.75
CA THR A 64 14.61 -0.88 -4.91
C THR A 64 13.97 -2.26 -4.80
N THR A 65 12.93 -2.55 -5.59
CA THR A 65 12.13 -3.79 -5.58
C THR A 65 11.21 -3.96 -4.37
N ALA A 66 11.21 -3.02 -3.42
CA ALA A 66 10.26 -3.04 -2.32
C ALA A 66 8.83 -2.89 -2.84
N LYS A 67 7.93 -3.74 -2.40
CA LYS A 67 6.52 -3.71 -2.82
C LYS A 67 5.86 -2.40 -2.39
N LYS A 68 5.33 -1.67 -3.35
CA LYS A 68 4.57 -0.43 -3.17
C LYS A 68 3.31 -0.52 -4.03
N PRO A 69 2.29 -1.24 -3.56
CA PRO A 69 1.11 -1.52 -4.36
C PRO A 69 0.35 -0.24 -4.68
N LEU A 70 0.12 -0.02 -5.96
CA LEU A 70 -0.74 1.02 -6.49
C LEU A 70 -1.86 0.35 -7.27
N VAL A 71 -3.10 0.76 -7.03
CA VAL A 71 -4.27 0.29 -7.76
C VAL A 71 -4.91 1.44 -8.51
N GLY A 72 -5.08 1.27 -9.81
CA GLY A 72 -5.81 2.19 -10.66
C GLY A 72 -7.16 1.58 -11.05
N ALA A 73 -8.23 2.32 -10.79
CA ALA A 73 -9.57 1.90 -11.16
C ALA A 73 -10.36 3.07 -11.76
N LEU A 74 -11.20 2.75 -12.74
CA LEU A 74 -12.11 3.68 -13.39
C LEU A 74 -13.54 3.23 -13.14
N ARG A 75 -14.40 4.15 -12.73
CA ARG A 75 -15.84 3.89 -12.58
C ARG A 75 -16.59 4.49 -13.76
N VAL A 76 -17.28 3.62 -14.51
CA VAL A 76 -18.12 4.01 -15.65
C VAL A 76 -19.50 3.35 -15.47
N ASP A 77 -20.56 4.15 -15.51
CA ASP A 77 -21.95 3.70 -15.40
C ASP A 77 -22.19 2.76 -14.19
N GLY A 78 -21.58 3.11 -13.05
CA GLY A 78 -21.72 2.34 -11.82
C GLY A 78 -20.83 1.08 -11.72
N LYS A 79 -20.18 0.68 -12.81
CA LYS A 79 -19.24 -0.45 -12.85
C LYS A 79 -17.82 0.03 -12.63
N VAL A 80 -17.04 -0.76 -11.93
CA VAL A 80 -15.62 -0.48 -11.65
C VAL A 80 -14.75 -1.35 -12.56
N TYR A 81 -13.84 -0.71 -13.27
CA TYR A 81 -12.85 -1.34 -14.12
C TYR A 81 -11.46 -1.03 -13.59
N ARG A 82 -10.73 -2.07 -13.20
CA ARG A 82 -9.34 -1.91 -12.78
C ARG A 82 -8.43 -1.94 -14.00
N PHE A 83 -7.49 -0.99 -14.08
CA PHE A 83 -6.52 -0.91 -15.16
C PHE A 83 -5.06 -0.99 -14.69
N LEU A 84 -4.81 -0.90 -13.38
CA LEU A 84 -3.48 -0.95 -12.77
C LEU A 84 -3.50 -1.73 -11.46
N GLY A 85 -2.45 -2.51 -11.23
CA GLY A 85 -2.25 -3.28 -10.01
C GLY A 85 -2.97 -4.63 -10.01
N LYS A 86 -2.52 -5.53 -9.16
CA LYS A 86 -3.15 -6.84 -8.96
C LYS A 86 -4.30 -6.72 -7.97
N ASP A 87 -5.29 -7.60 -8.08
CA ASP A 87 -6.31 -7.74 -7.05
C ASP A 87 -5.64 -8.03 -5.69
N GLN A 88 -6.05 -7.31 -4.69
CA GLN A 88 -5.74 -7.71 -3.33
C GLN A 88 -6.47 -9.03 -3.06
N VAL A 89 -5.78 -9.95 -2.41
CA VAL A 89 -6.43 -11.16 -1.91
C VAL A 89 -7.54 -10.70 -0.97
N ALA A 90 -8.76 -11.14 -1.24
CA ALA A 90 -9.86 -10.90 -0.33
C ALA A 90 -9.59 -11.66 0.96
N LEU A 91 -9.30 -10.93 2.04
CA LEU A 91 -9.13 -11.51 3.36
C LEU A 91 -10.51 -11.61 4.02
N ILE A 92 -10.87 -12.80 4.45
CA ILE A 92 -12.07 -13.06 5.23
C ILE A 92 -11.69 -12.92 6.70
N PRO A 93 -12.24 -11.95 7.45
CA PRO A 93 -11.96 -11.84 8.87
C PRO A 93 -12.48 -13.06 9.63
N ILE A 94 -11.59 -13.77 10.31
CA ILE A 94 -11.93 -14.87 11.24
C ILE A 94 -12.05 -14.41 12.69
N ALA A 95 -11.62 -13.19 12.97
CA ALA A 95 -11.82 -12.50 14.24
C ALA A 95 -12.11 -11.01 13.94
N PRO A 96 -12.86 -10.30 14.80
CA PRO A 96 -13.20 -8.90 14.59
C PRO A 96 -11.95 -8.04 14.35
N MET A 97 -11.94 -7.26 13.29
CA MET A 97 -10.87 -6.33 12.91
C MET A 97 -11.32 -4.89 13.17
N THR A 98 -10.42 -4.04 13.65
CA THR A 98 -10.72 -2.65 14.02
C THR A 98 -11.31 -1.80 12.89
N ASN A 99 -11.00 -2.13 11.65
CA ASN A 99 -11.52 -1.43 10.47
C ASN A 99 -12.93 -1.89 10.05
N VAL A 100 -13.37 -3.04 10.52
CA VAL A 100 -14.68 -3.64 10.19
C VAL A 100 -15.61 -3.60 11.39
N GLU A 101 -15.13 -4.02 12.56
CA GLU A 101 -15.93 -4.16 13.76
C GLU A 101 -15.19 -3.64 14.99
N ARG A 102 -15.94 -3.10 15.94
CA ARG A 102 -15.39 -2.67 17.23
C ARG A 102 -15.27 -3.87 18.14
N TRP A 103 -14.06 -4.13 18.61
CA TRP A 103 -13.80 -5.14 19.60
C TRP A 103 -13.21 -4.52 20.87
N GLU A 104 -13.36 -5.21 21.99
CA GLU A 104 -12.91 -4.77 23.31
C GLU A 104 -11.72 -5.59 23.78
N ALA A 105 -10.84 -4.96 24.55
CA ALA A 105 -9.68 -5.61 25.18
C ALA A 105 -9.51 -5.13 26.61
N ALA A 106 -8.84 -5.94 27.41
CA ALA A 106 -8.27 -5.51 28.67
C ALA A 106 -6.97 -4.76 28.41
N TYR A 107 -6.71 -3.67 29.13
CA TYR A 107 -5.46 -2.92 28.99
C TYR A 107 -4.98 -2.32 30.30
N THR A 108 -3.69 -2.09 30.41
CA THR A 108 -3.05 -1.38 31.51
C THR A 108 -1.84 -0.60 31.00
N ASN A 109 -1.51 0.49 31.69
CA ASN A 109 -0.28 1.27 31.48
C ASN A 109 0.78 0.96 32.55
N SER A 110 0.45 0.13 33.52
CA SER A 110 1.41 -0.34 34.53
C SER A 110 2.05 -1.63 34.07
N GLN A 111 3.35 -1.77 34.37
CA GLN A 111 4.08 -3.03 34.08
C GLN A 111 3.34 -4.21 34.68
N PRO A 112 2.90 -5.18 33.85
CA PRO A 112 2.19 -6.35 34.35
C PRO A 112 3.13 -7.33 35.08
N ALA A 113 2.55 -8.25 35.82
CA ALA A 113 3.28 -9.37 36.37
C ALA A 113 3.81 -10.30 35.25
N ASN A 114 4.86 -11.07 35.57
CA ASN A 114 5.40 -12.06 34.64
C ASN A 114 4.32 -13.05 34.19
N GLY A 115 4.38 -13.46 32.95
CA GLY A 115 3.39 -14.37 32.36
C GLY A 115 2.08 -13.69 31.92
N TRP A 116 2.04 -12.36 31.86
CA TRP A 116 0.86 -11.64 31.41
C TRP A 116 0.47 -11.98 29.96
N GLN A 117 1.37 -12.52 29.17
CA GLN A 117 1.16 -12.96 27.80
C GLN A 117 0.42 -14.29 27.71
N GLU A 118 0.42 -15.06 28.81
CA GLU A 118 -0.16 -16.40 28.85
C GLU A 118 -1.69 -16.35 28.76
N PHE A 119 -2.27 -17.38 28.14
CA PHE A 119 -3.73 -17.47 27.99
C PHE A 119 -4.45 -17.47 29.36
N GLN A 120 -3.88 -18.11 30.37
CA GLN A 120 -4.46 -18.28 31.70
C GLN A 120 -4.32 -17.06 32.62
N PHE A 121 -3.65 -16.00 32.18
CA PHE A 121 -3.41 -14.82 33.01
C PHE A 121 -4.72 -14.13 33.39
N ASP A 122 -4.88 -13.79 34.68
CA ASP A 122 -6.02 -13.03 35.18
C ASP A 122 -5.84 -11.52 34.93
N ASP A 123 -6.55 -11.02 33.94
CA ASP A 123 -6.62 -9.61 33.61
C ASP A 123 -7.87 -8.89 34.12
N SER A 124 -8.59 -9.49 35.08
CA SER A 124 -9.84 -8.95 35.61
C SER A 124 -9.71 -7.56 36.25
N SER A 125 -8.53 -7.24 36.77
CA SER A 125 -8.19 -5.94 37.34
C SER A 125 -7.83 -4.87 36.31
N TRP A 126 -7.65 -5.24 35.05
CA TRP A 126 -7.29 -4.31 34.00
C TRP A 126 -8.49 -3.49 33.53
N LYS A 127 -8.23 -2.30 33.00
CA LYS A 127 -9.25 -1.49 32.36
C LYS A 127 -9.76 -2.18 31.08
N LYS A 128 -11.02 -1.93 30.73
CA LYS A 128 -11.58 -2.36 29.45
C LYS A 128 -11.63 -1.17 28.49
N GLY A 129 -11.24 -1.38 27.24
CA GLY A 129 -11.24 -0.37 26.20
C GLY A 129 -11.52 -0.94 24.82
N LYS A 130 -12.08 -0.09 23.97
CA LYS A 130 -12.37 -0.46 22.58
C LYS A 130 -11.18 -0.14 21.68
N ALA A 131 -10.82 -1.05 20.81
CA ALA A 131 -9.78 -0.83 19.80
C ALA A 131 -10.23 0.17 18.70
N ALA A 132 -9.34 0.90 18.09
CA ALA A 132 -7.90 0.96 18.29
C ALA A 132 -7.52 1.80 19.53
N PHE A 133 -6.31 1.57 20.02
CA PHE A 133 -5.68 2.31 21.12
C PHE A 133 -4.65 3.28 20.53
N GLY A 134 -4.56 4.50 21.01
CA GLY A 134 -3.59 5.48 20.52
C GLY A 134 -3.95 6.92 20.81
N SER A 135 -3.28 7.85 20.15
CA SER A 135 -3.59 9.27 20.23
C SER A 135 -4.94 9.59 19.59
N ARG A 136 -5.65 10.53 20.15
CA ARG A 136 -7.02 10.86 19.75
C ARG A 136 -7.14 11.40 18.31
N ASP A 137 -6.09 11.97 17.79
CA ASP A 137 -5.97 12.49 16.42
C ASP A 137 -5.76 11.39 15.37
N MET A 138 -5.36 10.19 15.79
CA MET A 138 -5.20 9.06 14.88
C MET A 138 -6.55 8.52 14.42
N PRO A 139 -6.69 8.13 13.15
CA PRO A 139 -7.92 7.56 12.62
C PRO A 139 -8.28 6.24 13.33
N ARG A 140 -9.57 6.05 13.60
CA ARG A 140 -10.14 4.83 14.21
C ARG A 140 -9.81 4.60 15.69
N VAL A 141 -9.03 5.44 16.36
CA VAL A 141 -8.78 5.35 17.79
C VAL A 141 -10.10 5.51 18.56
N ARG A 142 -10.30 4.63 19.55
CA ARG A 142 -11.49 4.60 20.43
C ARG A 142 -11.10 4.67 21.90
N THR A 143 -9.93 4.15 22.24
CA THR A 143 -9.34 4.25 23.57
C THR A 143 -8.08 5.08 23.49
N GLU A 144 -8.10 6.22 24.17
CA GLU A 144 -6.98 7.16 24.14
C GLU A 144 -5.81 6.62 24.97
N TRP A 145 -4.65 6.63 24.38
CA TRP A 145 -3.36 6.44 25.00
C TRP A 145 -2.35 7.37 24.32
N LYS A 146 -1.74 8.25 25.09
CA LYS A 146 -0.89 9.31 24.51
C LYS A 146 0.53 8.87 24.23
N GLY A 147 0.95 7.75 24.78
CA GLY A 147 2.31 7.25 24.57
C GLY A 147 3.43 8.01 25.30
N ASP A 148 3.12 9.11 26.00
CA ASP A 148 4.10 9.96 26.64
C ASP A 148 4.89 9.20 27.72
N ASN A 149 6.03 8.59 27.32
CA ASN A 149 6.92 7.80 28.17
C ASN A 149 6.24 6.66 28.95
N THR A 150 5.16 6.11 28.41
CA THR A 150 4.44 4.99 29.01
C THR A 150 4.14 3.92 28.01
N ASP A 151 4.34 2.66 28.39
CA ASP A 151 3.91 1.52 27.63
C ASP A 151 2.39 1.32 27.79
N ILE A 152 1.80 0.63 26.84
CA ILE A 152 0.47 0.09 26.96
C ILE A 152 0.50 -1.42 26.74
N TYR A 153 -0.07 -2.16 27.67
CA TYR A 153 -0.22 -3.60 27.59
C TYR A 153 -1.68 -3.92 27.30
N ILE A 154 -1.92 -4.66 26.23
CA ILE A 154 -3.26 -4.95 25.72
C ILE A 154 -3.44 -6.46 25.64
N ARG A 155 -4.53 -6.97 26.21
CA ARG A 155 -4.90 -8.38 26.13
C ARG A 155 -6.28 -8.49 25.48
N ARG A 156 -6.37 -9.37 24.49
CA ARG A 156 -7.60 -9.69 23.80
C ARG A 156 -7.79 -11.21 23.76
N THR A 157 -8.93 -11.68 24.18
CA THR A 157 -9.38 -13.07 23.99
C THR A 157 -10.46 -13.09 22.90
N PHE A 158 -10.39 -14.06 22.02
CA PHE A 158 -11.40 -14.29 21.00
C PHE A 158 -11.46 -15.79 20.67
N GLU A 159 -12.60 -16.23 20.20
CA GLU A 159 -12.82 -17.59 19.77
C GLU A 159 -12.78 -17.65 18.25
N ILE A 160 -12.20 -18.70 17.72
CA ILE A 160 -12.18 -19.00 16.29
C ILE A 160 -12.99 -20.28 16.10
N ASN A 161 -14.10 -20.18 15.39
CA ASN A 161 -14.92 -21.30 15.02
C ASN A 161 -14.62 -21.70 13.57
N ASP A 162 -14.70 -22.99 13.27
CA ASP A 162 -14.59 -23.55 11.92
C ASP A 162 -13.31 -23.10 11.16
N LEU A 163 -12.18 -23.10 11.86
CA LEU A 163 -10.90 -22.76 11.26
C LEU A 163 -10.46 -23.85 10.28
N ASP A 164 -10.40 -23.51 9.00
CA ASP A 164 -9.78 -24.36 7.99
C ASP A 164 -8.24 -24.17 8.05
N LEU A 165 -7.53 -25.10 8.65
CA LEU A 165 -6.08 -25.08 8.76
C LEU A 165 -5.35 -25.36 7.44
N THR A 166 -6.08 -25.66 6.35
CA THR A 166 -5.49 -25.79 5.01
C THR A 166 -5.30 -24.43 4.35
N GLU A 167 -5.99 -23.40 4.82
CA GLU A 167 -5.88 -22.03 4.34
C GLU A 167 -4.77 -21.26 5.05
N ASN A 168 -4.21 -20.28 4.37
CA ASN A 168 -3.23 -19.38 4.98
C ASN A 168 -3.91 -18.39 5.90
N ILE A 169 -3.49 -18.37 7.16
CA ILE A 169 -3.98 -17.44 8.17
C ILE A 169 -3.01 -16.26 8.25
N PHE A 170 -3.55 -15.05 8.21
CA PHE A 170 -2.79 -13.82 8.30
C PHE A 170 -3.20 -13.04 9.54
N LEU A 171 -2.20 -12.60 10.31
CA LEU A 171 -2.38 -11.62 11.35
C LEU A 171 -2.07 -10.24 10.78
N ILE A 172 -3.04 -9.34 10.84
CA ILE A 172 -2.89 -7.97 10.35
C ILE A 172 -2.84 -7.05 11.56
N TYR A 173 -1.77 -6.29 11.66
CA TYR A 173 -1.56 -5.32 12.73
C TYR A 173 -1.03 -4.00 12.17
N SER A 174 -1.23 -2.94 12.92
CA SER A 174 -0.69 -1.61 12.62
C SER A 174 -0.23 -0.99 13.93
N HIS A 175 0.98 -0.48 13.92
CA HIS A 175 1.62 0.19 15.07
C HIS A 175 2.44 1.37 14.57
N ASP A 176 2.83 2.24 15.46
CA ASP A 176 3.63 3.44 15.18
C ASP A 176 5.03 3.30 15.81
N ASP A 177 5.09 2.96 17.09
CA ASP A 177 6.33 2.81 17.85
C ASP A 177 6.79 1.34 17.97
N VAL A 178 7.70 1.07 18.90
CA VAL A 178 8.14 -0.28 19.26
C VAL A 178 6.95 -1.12 19.70
N PHE A 179 6.92 -2.34 19.22
CA PHE A 179 5.76 -3.20 19.36
C PHE A 179 6.18 -4.66 19.53
N GLU A 180 5.59 -5.33 20.49
CA GLU A 180 5.67 -6.76 20.65
C GLU A 180 4.27 -7.40 20.59
N LEU A 181 4.17 -8.53 19.92
CA LEU A 181 2.93 -9.29 19.79
C LEU A 181 3.12 -10.72 20.24
N TYR A 182 2.19 -11.17 21.05
CA TYR A 182 2.16 -12.52 21.58
C TYR A 182 0.83 -13.21 21.22
N LEU A 183 0.88 -14.51 21.00
CA LEU A 183 -0.28 -15.37 20.85
C LEU A 183 -0.14 -16.55 21.82
N ASN A 184 -1.03 -16.65 22.81
CA ASN A 184 -1.02 -17.69 23.83
C ASN A 184 0.34 -17.88 24.51
N GLY A 185 1.03 -16.78 24.82
CA GLY A 185 2.35 -16.79 25.46
C GLY A 185 3.53 -16.81 24.48
N GLU A 186 3.32 -17.22 23.24
CA GLU A 186 4.38 -17.25 22.21
C GLU A 186 4.55 -15.87 21.56
N ARG A 187 5.78 -15.36 21.53
CA ARG A 187 6.09 -14.09 20.86
C ARG A 187 6.19 -14.26 19.34
N LEU A 188 5.26 -13.67 18.61
CA LEU A 188 5.22 -13.73 17.16
C LEU A 188 5.99 -12.61 16.48
N VAL A 189 5.97 -11.42 17.05
CA VAL A 189 6.58 -10.21 16.48
C VAL A 189 7.25 -9.41 17.58
N ALA A 190 8.40 -8.85 17.27
CA ALA A 190 9.04 -7.76 17.99
C ALA A 190 9.65 -6.81 16.98
N THR A 191 9.44 -5.51 17.18
CA THR A 191 10.06 -4.47 16.36
C THR A 191 11.03 -3.68 17.22
N ASP A 192 12.23 -3.45 16.69
CA ASP A 192 13.22 -2.60 17.33
C ASP A 192 13.05 -1.15 16.86
N LEU A 193 13.50 -0.21 17.68
CA LEU A 193 13.70 1.18 17.23
C LEU A 193 14.73 1.16 16.10
N VAL A 194 14.35 1.64 14.92
CA VAL A 194 15.22 1.81 13.77
C VAL A 194 15.91 3.18 13.85
#